data_4f5e15913223e5c95bf9b7bb42f29d0b
#
_entry.id   4f5e15913223e5c95bf9b7bb42f29d0b
#
_cell.length_a   1.000
_cell.length_b   1.000
_cell.length_c   1.000
_cell.angle_alpha   90.00
_cell.angle_beta   90.00
_cell.angle_gamma   90.00
#
_symmetry.space_group_name_H-M   'P 1'
#
loop_
_entity.id
_entity.type
_entity.pdbx_description
1 polymer ?
#
loop_
_entity_poly.entity_id
_entity_poly.type
_entity_poly.pdbx_seq_one_letter_code
_entity_poly.pdbx_strand_id
1 'polypeptide(L)'
;MNNPDEPRLGCVGDASECAGIISRWIDVTTWMPRRHSTEELIEMMEEGIPFREFWVLGDPIIGYLSFNRELSQIMGLYVDFPGFGAGKLLLDKVKRGKNFIQLWSHLANTSAHRFYSREGFSKMELNQSGQDGIPEVRFEWKIIA
;
A
#
# COMPACT_ATOMS: atom_id res chain seq x y z
N MET A 1 7.13 23.83 7.36
CA MET A 1 8.10 22.74 7.53
C MET A 1 7.40 21.40 7.53
N ASN A 2 7.84 20.46 6.69
CA ASN A 2 7.23 19.13 6.66
C ASN A 2 7.72 18.30 7.85
N ASN A 3 6.78 17.72 8.58
CA ASN A 3 7.11 16.76 9.63
C ASN A 3 7.43 15.41 8.96
N PRO A 4 8.66 14.88 9.08
CA PRO A 4 9.04 13.62 8.45
C PRO A 4 8.26 12.41 8.99
N ASP A 5 7.61 12.55 10.16
CA ASP A 5 6.79 11.49 10.76
C ASP A 5 5.31 11.61 10.41
N GLU A 6 4.96 12.57 9.54
CA GLU A 6 3.58 12.75 9.09
C GLU A 6 3.47 12.49 7.59
N PRO A 7 2.55 11.61 7.15
CA PRO A 7 2.31 11.43 5.73
C PRO A 7 1.81 12.71 5.07
N ARG A 8 2.28 12.95 3.85
CA ARG A 8 1.81 14.05 3.01
C ARG A 8 1.25 13.50 1.70
N LEU A 9 0.42 14.26 1.03
CA LEU A 9 -0.03 13.90 -0.31
C LEU A 9 1.17 13.87 -1.25
N GLY A 10 1.29 12.78 -2.01
CA GLY A 10 2.32 12.63 -3.01
C GLY A 10 1.93 13.25 -4.33
N CYS A 11 2.91 13.45 -5.18
CA CYS A 11 2.75 13.97 -6.53
C CYS A 11 3.54 13.11 -7.51
N VAL A 12 3.39 13.37 -8.81
CA VAL A 12 4.09 12.60 -9.86
C VAL A 12 5.61 12.61 -9.64
N GLY A 13 6.16 13.69 -9.10
CA GLY A 13 7.59 13.76 -8.79
C GLY A 13 8.06 12.76 -7.74
N ASP A 14 7.17 12.15 -6.98
CA ASP A 14 7.51 11.14 -5.98
C ASP A 14 7.54 9.71 -6.55
N ALA A 15 7.14 9.53 -7.81
CA ALA A 15 6.98 8.21 -8.41
C ALA A 15 8.26 7.38 -8.39
N SER A 16 9.40 7.99 -8.67
CA SER A 16 10.69 7.29 -8.74
C SER A 16 11.07 6.67 -7.40
N GLU A 17 10.98 7.45 -6.31
CA GLU A 17 11.29 6.95 -4.97
C GLU A 17 10.31 5.85 -4.54
N CYS A 18 9.01 6.04 -4.80
CA CYS A 18 7.99 5.07 -4.44
C CYS A 18 8.13 3.76 -5.25
N ALA A 19 8.42 3.86 -6.54
CA ALA A 19 8.69 2.69 -7.38
C ALA A 19 9.93 1.93 -6.90
N GLY A 20 10.93 2.64 -6.39
CA GLY A 20 12.10 2.03 -5.76
C GLY A 20 11.73 1.18 -4.56
N ILE A 21 10.78 1.64 -3.74
CA ILE A 21 10.34 0.90 -2.55
C ILE A 21 9.69 -0.43 -2.96
N ILE A 22 8.72 -0.40 -3.89
CA ILE A 22 8.08 -1.65 -4.33
C ILE A 22 9.05 -2.56 -5.06
N SER A 23 9.98 -2.01 -5.83
CA SER A 23 11.00 -2.78 -6.55
C SER A 23 11.89 -3.55 -5.57
N ARG A 24 12.34 -2.90 -4.49
CA ARG A 24 13.13 -3.56 -3.45
C ARG A 24 12.32 -4.64 -2.73
N TRP A 25 11.03 -4.38 -2.47
CA TRP A 25 10.15 -5.37 -1.86
C TRP A 25 10.02 -6.62 -2.73
N ILE A 26 9.85 -6.45 -4.04
CA ILE A 26 9.77 -7.56 -4.99
C ILE A 26 11.08 -8.38 -4.96
N ASP A 27 12.23 -7.71 -4.93
CA ASP A 27 13.53 -8.36 -4.95
C ASP A 27 13.75 -9.29 -3.74
N VAL A 28 13.21 -8.94 -2.58
CA VAL A 28 13.41 -9.72 -1.35
C VAL A 28 12.25 -10.65 -1.02
N THR A 29 11.19 -10.65 -1.83
CA THR A 29 9.98 -11.45 -1.58
C THR A 29 9.98 -12.66 -2.51
N THR A 30 10.33 -13.83 -1.97
CA THR A 30 10.60 -15.04 -2.74
C THR A 30 9.41 -15.58 -3.51
N TRP A 31 8.17 -15.35 -3.01
CA TRP A 31 6.96 -15.85 -3.65
C TRP A 31 6.36 -14.85 -4.65
N MET A 32 6.94 -13.65 -4.79
CA MET A 32 6.45 -12.62 -5.71
C MET A 32 7.34 -12.58 -6.96
N PRO A 33 6.82 -12.95 -8.13
CA PRO A 33 7.61 -12.88 -9.36
C PRO A 33 7.76 -11.42 -9.82
N ARG A 34 8.92 -11.09 -10.37
CA ARG A 34 9.12 -9.78 -10.99
C ARG A 34 8.53 -9.82 -12.40
N ARG A 35 7.51 -8.99 -12.62
CA ARG A 35 6.82 -8.87 -13.92
C ARG A 35 7.14 -7.57 -14.64
N HIS A 36 7.68 -6.58 -13.92
CA HIS A 36 7.98 -5.26 -14.44
C HIS A 36 9.36 -4.82 -13.98
N SER A 37 10.09 -4.14 -14.86
CA SER A 37 11.34 -3.47 -14.48
C SER A 37 11.05 -2.29 -13.56
N THR A 38 12.09 -1.77 -12.90
CA THR A 38 11.95 -0.56 -12.07
C THR A 38 11.44 0.61 -12.91
N GLU A 39 11.93 0.76 -14.15
CA GLU A 39 11.50 1.82 -15.07
C GLU A 39 10.02 1.70 -15.41
N GLU A 40 9.54 0.49 -15.66
CA GLU A 40 8.11 0.25 -15.92
C GLU A 40 7.26 0.58 -14.69
N LEU A 41 7.74 0.22 -13.49
CA LEU A 41 7.04 0.55 -12.24
C LEU A 41 6.95 2.06 -12.04
N ILE A 42 8.02 2.81 -12.37
CA ILE A 42 8.00 4.27 -12.31
C ILE A 42 6.91 4.82 -13.23
N GLU A 43 6.87 4.36 -14.48
CA GLU A 43 5.87 4.81 -15.47
C GLU A 43 4.44 4.51 -14.99
N MET A 44 4.20 3.30 -14.50
CA MET A 44 2.89 2.90 -13.98
C MET A 44 2.46 3.80 -12.81
N MET A 45 3.41 4.13 -11.94
CA MET A 45 3.15 4.97 -10.78
C MET A 45 2.87 6.42 -11.19
N GLU A 46 3.64 6.96 -12.14
CA GLU A 46 3.40 8.29 -12.69
C GLU A 46 2.01 8.42 -13.31
N GLU A 47 1.55 7.38 -14.01
CA GLU A 47 0.22 7.35 -14.59
C GLU A 47 -0.89 7.27 -13.52
N GLY A 48 -0.65 6.53 -12.45
CA GLY A 48 -1.66 6.28 -11.42
C GLY A 48 -1.83 7.41 -10.40
N ILE A 49 -0.75 8.06 -9.99
CA ILE A 49 -0.77 9.05 -8.90
C ILE A 49 -1.84 10.13 -9.08
N PRO A 50 -2.04 10.75 -10.26
CA PRO A 50 -3.06 11.80 -10.42
C PRO A 50 -4.49 11.32 -10.14
N PHE A 51 -4.75 10.02 -10.24
CA PHE A 51 -6.08 9.44 -10.09
C PHE A 51 -6.29 8.76 -8.74
N ARG A 52 -5.33 8.89 -7.81
CA ARG A 52 -5.36 8.23 -6.51
C ARG A 52 -5.28 9.24 -5.37
N GLU A 53 -5.77 8.85 -4.20
CA GLU A 53 -5.37 9.49 -2.96
C GLU A 53 -4.05 8.82 -2.57
N PHE A 54 -2.94 9.54 -2.79
CA PHE A 54 -1.59 8.97 -2.70
C PHE A 54 -0.83 9.65 -1.56
N TRP A 55 -0.45 8.86 -0.57
CA TRP A 55 0.26 9.34 0.62
C TRP A 55 1.69 8.84 0.63
N VAL A 56 2.62 9.72 0.97
CA VAL A 56 4.04 9.38 1.13
C VAL A 56 4.52 9.80 2.51
N LEU A 57 5.52 9.09 3.03
CA LEU A 57 6.09 9.33 4.34
C LEU A 57 7.60 9.39 4.25
N GLY A 58 8.18 10.41 4.88
CA GLY A 58 9.62 10.55 5.02
C GLY A 58 10.29 11.37 3.94
N ASP A 59 11.52 11.79 4.24
CA ASP A 59 12.42 12.50 3.32
C ASP A 59 13.86 12.06 3.62
N PRO A 60 14.46 11.15 2.82
CA PRO A 60 13.87 10.47 1.66
C PRO A 60 12.64 9.62 2.01
N ILE A 61 11.80 9.37 1.00
CA ILE A 61 10.55 8.61 1.20
C ILE A 61 10.88 7.18 1.64
N ILE A 62 10.26 6.74 2.74
CA ILE A 62 10.42 5.39 3.30
C ILE A 62 9.17 4.53 3.18
N GLY A 63 8.06 5.12 2.74
CA GLY A 63 6.81 4.37 2.56
C GLY A 63 5.79 5.18 1.78
N TYR A 64 4.83 4.45 1.19
CA TYR A 64 3.71 5.08 0.50
C TYR A 64 2.46 4.23 0.58
N LEU A 65 1.31 4.88 0.37
CA LEU A 65 0.00 4.24 0.31
C LEU A 65 -0.78 4.84 -0.86
N SER A 66 -1.28 3.97 -1.74
CA SER A 66 -2.12 4.35 -2.87
C SER A 66 -3.54 3.89 -2.63
N PHE A 67 -4.50 4.81 -2.70
CA PHE A 67 -5.90 4.54 -2.40
C PHE A 67 -6.80 4.94 -3.56
N ASN A 68 -7.66 4.00 -3.98
CA ASN A 68 -8.67 4.23 -5.01
C ASN A 68 -9.96 4.70 -4.34
N ARG A 69 -10.33 5.97 -4.54
CA ARG A 69 -11.51 6.58 -3.88
C ARG A 69 -12.82 5.97 -4.34
N GLU A 70 -12.93 5.60 -5.61
CA GLU A 70 -14.17 5.01 -6.16
C GLU A 70 -14.49 3.66 -5.54
N LEU A 71 -13.47 2.83 -5.35
CA LEU A 71 -13.62 1.50 -4.77
C LEU A 71 -13.48 1.49 -3.25
N SER A 72 -13.06 2.60 -2.66
CA SER A 72 -12.64 2.69 -1.26
C SER A 72 -11.62 1.61 -0.93
N GLN A 73 -10.60 1.49 -1.77
CA GLN A 73 -9.67 0.36 -1.75
C GLN A 73 -8.22 0.82 -1.71
N ILE A 74 -7.46 0.28 -0.77
CA ILE A 74 -6.01 0.44 -0.76
C ILE A 74 -5.46 -0.42 -1.91
N MET A 75 -4.80 0.22 -2.86
CA MET A 75 -4.20 -0.44 -4.02
C MET A 75 -2.77 -0.86 -3.76
N GLY A 76 -2.10 -0.21 -2.83
CA GLY A 76 -0.74 -0.56 -2.42
C GLY A 76 -0.36 0.13 -1.14
N LEU A 77 0.39 -0.57 -0.29
CA LEU A 77 0.97 -0.03 0.94
C LEU A 77 2.31 -0.73 1.13
N TYR A 78 3.38 0.02 0.95
CA TYR A 78 4.74 -0.52 1.03
C TYR A 78 5.64 0.40 1.85
N VAL A 79 6.49 -0.22 2.67
CA VAL A 79 7.46 0.51 3.51
C VAL A 79 8.82 -0.17 3.41
N ASP A 80 9.90 0.63 3.45
CA ASP A 80 11.27 0.11 3.39
C ASP A 80 11.68 -0.58 4.69
N PHE A 81 11.19 -0.08 5.82
CA PHE A 81 11.61 -0.55 7.14
C PHE A 81 10.41 -1.02 7.96
N PRO A 82 9.96 -2.27 7.78
CA PRO A 82 8.86 -2.82 8.58
C PRO A 82 9.21 -2.82 10.07
N GLY A 83 8.20 -2.69 10.93
CA GLY A 83 8.36 -2.78 12.37
C GLY A 83 8.64 -1.45 13.07
N PHE A 84 8.73 -0.33 12.34
CA PHE A 84 8.99 0.99 12.92
C PHE A 84 7.77 1.93 12.86
N GLY A 85 6.59 1.39 12.56
CA GLY A 85 5.35 2.16 12.62
C GLY A 85 5.01 2.96 11.36
N ALA A 86 5.80 2.89 10.30
CA ALA A 86 5.56 3.64 9.07
C ALA A 86 4.24 3.25 8.41
N GLY A 87 3.94 1.94 8.34
CA GLY A 87 2.68 1.45 7.77
C GLY A 87 1.48 1.94 8.55
N LYS A 88 1.55 1.96 9.89
CA LYS A 88 0.47 2.46 10.74
C LYS A 88 0.23 3.95 10.51
N LEU A 89 1.27 4.75 10.40
CA LEU A 89 1.13 6.19 10.14
C LEU A 89 0.42 6.45 8.82
N LEU A 90 0.79 5.73 7.77
CA LEU A 90 0.15 5.85 6.46
C LEU A 90 -1.31 5.39 6.51
N LEU A 91 -1.56 4.26 7.16
CA LEU A 91 -2.91 3.71 7.28
C LEU A 91 -3.83 4.62 8.10
N ASP A 92 -3.35 5.14 9.22
CA ASP A 92 -4.11 6.07 10.05
C ASP A 92 -4.47 7.33 9.26
N LYS A 93 -3.56 7.79 8.39
CA LYS A 93 -3.81 8.96 7.55
C LYS A 93 -4.93 8.72 6.56
N VAL A 94 -4.92 7.59 5.85
CA VAL A 94 -5.96 7.28 4.86
C VAL A 94 -7.32 7.00 5.51
N LYS A 95 -7.34 6.50 6.74
CA LYS A 95 -8.59 6.24 7.48
C LYS A 95 -9.37 7.50 7.81
N ARG A 96 -8.70 8.65 7.92
CA ARG A 96 -9.35 9.90 8.31
C ARG A 96 -10.49 10.26 7.36
N GLY A 97 -11.68 10.49 7.94
CA GLY A 97 -12.87 10.86 7.18
C GLY A 97 -13.52 9.71 6.41
N LYS A 98 -13.07 8.47 6.60
CA LYS A 98 -13.63 7.31 5.91
C LYS A 98 -14.36 6.40 6.88
N ASN A 99 -15.40 5.75 6.40
CA ASN A 99 -16.19 4.79 7.18
C ASN A 99 -15.90 3.34 6.80
N PHE A 100 -15.30 3.12 5.64
CA PHE A 100 -15.06 1.80 5.08
C PHE A 100 -13.80 1.84 4.21
N ILE A 101 -12.96 0.82 4.35
CA ILE A 101 -11.78 0.62 3.51
C ILE A 101 -11.65 -0.87 3.25
N GLN A 102 -11.34 -1.25 2.02
CA GLN A 102 -11.03 -2.62 1.67
C GLN A 102 -9.66 -2.73 1.02
N LEU A 103 -9.13 -3.91 0.97
CA LEU A 103 -7.89 -4.21 0.26
C LEU A 103 -7.80 -5.70 -0.07
N TRP A 104 -7.00 -6.01 -1.08
CA TRP A 104 -6.60 -7.39 -1.38
C TRP A 104 -5.12 -7.55 -1.03
N SER A 105 -4.79 -8.62 -0.32
CA SER A 105 -3.42 -8.95 0.06
C SER A 105 -3.11 -10.37 -0.41
N HIS A 106 -1.93 -10.59 -0.95
CA HIS A 106 -1.51 -11.93 -1.36
C HIS A 106 -1.60 -12.90 -0.19
N LEU A 107 -2.13 -14.10 -0.44
CA LEU A 107 -2.32 -15.11 0.61
C LEU A 107 -1.01 -15.44 1.33
N ALA A 108 0.11 -15.43 0.61
CA ALA A 108 1.43 -15.73 1.16
C ALA A 108 1.99 -14.62 2.07
N ASN A 109 1.40 -13.42 2.03
CA ASN A 109 1.91 -12.27 2.79
C ASN A 109 1.37 -12.27 4.22
N THR A 110 1.79 -13.24 5.03
CA THR A 110 1.26 -13.43 6.38
C THR A 110 1.61 -12.29 7.34
N SER A 111 2.74 -11.62 7.15
CA SER A 111 3.10 -10.46 7.98
C SER A 111 2.16 -9.28 7.74
N ALA A 112 1.75 -9.05 6.49
CA ALA A 112 0.76 -8.04 6.16
C ALA A 112 -0.59 -8.38 6.80
N HIS A 113 -1.00 -9.65 6.77
CA HIS A 113 -2.26 -10.10 7.40
C HIS A 113 -2.27 -9.79 8.90
N ARG A 114 -1.17 -10.05 9.60
CA ARG A 114 -1.05 -9.72 11.02
C ARG A 114 -1.16 -8.22 11.26
N PHE A 115 -0.52 -7.43 10.41
CA PHE A 115 -0.57 -5.98 10.47
C PHE A 115 -2.01 -5.48 10.29
N TYR A 116 -2.69 -5.90 9.22
CA TYR A 116 -4.06 -5.46 8.96
C TYR A 116 -5.02 -5.89 10.07
N SER A 117 -4.87 -7.11 10.59
CA SER A 117 -5.71 -7.58 11.71
C SER A 117 -5.52 -6.72 12.96
N ARG A 118 -4.28 -6.35 13.29
CA ARG A 118 -3.99 -5.43 14.41
C ARG A 118 -4.62 -4.07 14.20
N GLU A 119 -4.69 -3.62 12.95
CA GLU A 119 -5.23 -2.29 12.61
C GLU A 119 -6.75 -2.30 12.41
N GLY A 120 -7.41 -3.38 12.78
CA GLY A 120 -8.87 -3.43 12.80
C GLY A 120 -9.51 -3.98 11.54
N PHE A 121 -8.75 -4.52 10.62
CA PHE A 121 -9.29 -5.14 9.41
C PHE A 121 -9.69 -6.58 9.67
N SER A 122 -10.76 -7.03 9.02
CA SER A 122 -11.26 -8.40 9.09
C SER A 122 -11.09 -9.08 7.74
N LYS A 123 -10.70 -10.35 7.77
CA LYS A 123 -10.57 -11.19 6.59
C LYS A 123 -11.96 -11.58 6.08
N MET A 124 -12.26 -11.32 4.81
CA MET A 124 -13.61 -11.46 4.26
C MET A 124 -13.75 -12.57 3.22
N GLU A 125 -12.85 -12.65 2.26
CA GLU A 125 -12.96 -13.64 1.19
C GLU A 125 -11.60 -13.98 0.59
N LEU A 126 -11.53 -15.17 -0.01
CA LEU A 126 -10.34 -15.68 -0.68
C LEU A 126 -10.61 -15.72 -2.18
N ASN A 127 -9.65 -15.25 -2.97
CA ASN A 127 -9.62 -15.40 -4.41
C ASN A 127 -8.42 -16.24 -4.80
N GLN A 128 -8.64 -17.47 -5.28
CA GLN A 128 -7.57 -18.39 -5.65
C GLN A 128 -6.76 -17.92 -6.85
N SER A 129 -7.35 -17.08 -7.70
CA SER A 129 -6.69 -16.49 -8.87
C SER A 129 -6.88 -15.00 -8.83
N GLY A 130 -6.01 -14.31 -8.09
CA GLY A 130 -6.03 -12.85 -8.04
C GLY A 130 -5.72 -12.21 -9.38
N GLN A 131 -5.68 -10.90 -9.42
CA GLN A 131 -5.45 -10.10 -10.63
C GLN A 131 -4.16 -10.49 -11.36
N ASP A 132 -3.14 -10.91 -10.61
CA ASP A 132 -1.85 -11.36 -11.13
C ASP A 132 -1.74 -12.89 -11.21
N GLY A 133 -2.84 -13.62 -11.00
CA GLY A 133 -2.87 -15.08 -10.98
C GLY A 133 -2.39 -15.72 -9.68
N ILE A 134 -2.06 -14.92 -8.68
CA ILE A 134 -1.59 -15.39 -7.36
C ILE A 134 -2.75 -15.31 -6.38
N PRO A 135 -2.95 -16.34 -5.52
CA PRO A 135 -4.04 -16.29 -4.52
C PRO A 135 -3.96 -15.08 -3.62
N GLU A 136 -5.10 -14.46 -3.35
CA GLU A 136 -5.18 -13.29 -2.49
C GLU A 136 -6.41 -13.31 -1.60
N VAL A 137 -6.37 -12.53 -0.53
CA VAL A 137 -7.43 -12.44 0.48
C VAL A 137 -7.89 -10.99 0.57
N ARG A 138 -9.21 -10.78 0.63
CA ARG A 138 -9.79 -9.46 0.81
C ARG A 138 -10.01 -9.18 2.29
N PHE A 139 -9.59 -7.99 2.72
CA PHE A 139 -9.78 -7.46 4.07
C PHE A 139 -10.68 -6.24 4.03
N GLU A 140 -11.46 -6.05 5.08
CA GLU A 140 -12.30 -4.86 5.26
C GLU A 140 -12.06 -4.23 6.62
N TRP A 141 -12.07 -2.92 6.64
CA TRP A 141 -12.14 -2.11 7.85
C TRP A 141 -13.39 -1.24 7.81
N LYS A 142 -14.12 -1.21 8.91
CA LYS A 142 -15.29 -0.35 9.08
C LYS A 142 -15.13 0.47 10.35
N ILE A 143 -15.50 1.75 10.28
CA ILE A 143 -15.49 2.58 11.47
C ILE A 143 -16.49 2.03 12.47
N ILE A 144 -16.10 2.02 13.75
CA ILE A 144 -17.01 1.62 14.83
C ILE A 144 -17.84 2.84 15.18
N ALA A 145 -19.16 2.72 15.01
CA ALA A 145 -20.10 3.80 15.31
C ALA A 145 -20.41 3.86 16.81
#